data_ebc2689820115f3b606120f11b780b45
#
_entry.id   ebc2689820115f3b606120f11b780b45
#
_cell.length_a   1.000
_cell.length_b   1.000
_cell.length_c   1.000
_cell.angle_alpha   90.00
_cell.angle_beta   90.00
_cell.angle_gamma   90.00
#
_symmetry.space_group_name_H-M   'P 1'
#
loop_
_entity.id
_entity.type
_entity.pdbx_description
1 polymer ?
#
loop_
_entity_poly.entity_id
_entity_poly.type
_entity_poly.pdbx_seq_one_letter_code
_entity_poly.pdbx_strand_id
1 'polypeptide(L)'
;MNLWAMGRMTLMVALLVVTTAWPARATDRDKLLTDPGVYGTFAAFQMDHDWWDLPGDARVIAVSEAKKLIEQFSSQLVIESYLLRGLSDHADFMIRVHAHALSDTQQFLTSLLGTRFGRHLVATSYLHGLTKKAAYVPGFPDQMKKELQSPSEVPAKSYAIVIPIRKDADWWALDQDTRLALMQEHTQAALPYLNVVKRKLYHSSGLDDFDFITYFETEKLEEFHSLIRALEQVKEYRHNRRFGHPTLLGTVRPLDDILELFAR
;
A
#
# COMPACT_ATOMS: atom_id res chain seq x y z
N MET A 1 -77.78 -21.71 -11.51
CA MET A 1 -76.90 -20.92 -12.31
C MET A 1 -75.96 -20.22 -11.32
N ASN A 2 -74.81 -20.80 -11.03
CA ASN A 2 -73.93 -20.32 -10.00
C ASN A 2 -72.54 -20.05 -10.63
N LEU A 3 -72.11 -18.78 -10.59
CA LEU A 3 -70.82 -18.32 -11.01
C LEU A 3 -69.80 -18.52 -9.88
N TRP A 4 -68.73 -19.21 -10.19
CA TRP A 4 -67.57 -19.42 -9.32
C TRP A 4 -66.66 -18.22 -9.39
N ALA A 5 -66.42 -17.56 -8.26
CA ALA A 5 -65.37 -16.56 -8.10
C ALA A 5 -64.11 -17.25 -7.57
N MET A 6 -63.06 -17.38 -8.42
CA MET A 6 -61.74 -17.82 -8.00
C MET A 6 -60.94 -16.62 -7.52
N GLY A 7 -60.74 -16.50 -6.20
CA GLY A 7 -59.80 -15.54 -5.60
C GLY A 7 -58.36 -15.96 -5.84
N ARG A 8 -57.59 -15.11 -6.49
CA ARG A 8 -56.12 -15.20 -6.62
C ARG A 8 -55.47 -14.73 -5.32
N MET A 9 -54.93 -15.65 -4.57
CA MET A 9 -54.10 -15.36 -3.39
C MET A 9 -52.68 -15.09 -3.87
N THR A 10 -52.26 -13.82 -3.85
CA THR A 10 -50.90 -13.41 -4.16
C THR A 10 -50.03 -13.64 -2.93
N LEU A 11 -49.16 -14.62 -3.00
CA LEU A 11 -48.14 -14.89 -1.97
C LEU A 11 -47.02 -13.86 -2.07
N MET A 12 -46.97 -12.91 -1.15
CA MET A 12 -45.90 -11.97 -1.01
C MET A 12 -44.75 -12.64 -0.24
N VAL A 13 -43.71 -13.07 -0.94
CA VAL A 13 -42.48 -13.57 -0.30
C VAL A 13 -41.65 -12.34 0.10
N ALA A 14 -41.64 -12.03 1.39
CA ALA A 14 -40.76 -11.02 1.96
C ALA A 14 -39.35 -11.61 2.04
N LEU A 15 -38.45 -11.15 1.19
CA LEU A 15 -37.00 -11.45 1.24
C LEU A 15 -36.42 -10.72 2.44
N LEU A 16 -36.17 -11.39 3.54
CA LEU A 16 -35.44 -10.87 4.68
C LEU A 16 -33.95 -10.83 4.30
N VAL A 17 -33.45 -9.66 3.90
CA VAL A 17 -32.02 -9.42 3.75
C VAL A 17 -31.46 -9.27 5.17
N VAL A 18 -30.89 -10.33 5.70
CA VAL A 18 -30.11 -10.29 6.94
C VAL A 18 -28.77 -9.65 6.60
N THR A 19 -28.67 -8.34 6.75
CA THR A 19 -27.38 -7.65 6.78
C THR A 19 -26.71 -7.98 8.09
N THR A 20 -25.78 -8.94 8.09
CA THR A 20 -24.86 -9.14 9.21
C THR A 20 -23.93 -7.91 9.24
N ALA A 21 -24.31 -6.89 9.99
CA ALA A 21 -23.41 -5.81 10.34
C ALA A 21 -22.32 -6.41 11.24
N TRP A 22 -21.12 -6.61 10.70
CA TRP A 22 -19.93 -6.89 11.49
C TRP A 22 -19.69 -5.69 12.41
N PRO A 23 -19.42 -5.90 13.71
CA PRO A 23 -19.12 -4.78 14.59
C PRO A 23 -17.86 -4.06 14.05
N ALA A 24 -18.02 -2.82 13.64
CA ALA A 24 -16.92 -1.95 13.26
C ALA A 24 -16.00 -1.77 14.48
N ARG A 25 -14.90 -2.49 14.51
CA ARG A 25 -13.82 -2.27 15.48
C ARG A 25 -13.13 -0.99 15.03
N ALA A 26 -13.18 0.07 15.85
CA ALA A 26 -12.43 1.29 15.56
C ALA A 26 -10.97 0.90 15.29
N THR A 27 -10.46 1.34 14.14
CA THR A 27 -9.12 0.99 13.68
C THR A 27 -8.11 1.70 14.56
N ASP A 28 -7.28 0.93 15.26
CA ASP A 28 -6.09 1.45 15.90
C ASP A 28 -5.03 1.65 14.79
N ARG A 29 -4.97 2.88 14.26
CA ARG A 29 -4.05 3.25 13.17
C ARG A 29 -2.60 2.91 13.53
N ASP A 30 -2.19 3.17 14.75
CA ASP A 30 -0.80 2.96 15.16
C ASP A 30 -0.46 1.48 15.15
N LYS A 31 -1.36 0.61 15.59
CA LYS A 31 -1.18 -0.84 15.49
C LYS A 31 -1.12 -1.33 14.06
N LEU A 32 -2.01 -0.90 13.17
CA LEU A 32 -1.94 -1.26 11.76
C LEU A 32 -0.65 -0.80 11.09
N LEU A 33 -0.03 0.26 11.56
CA LEU A 33 1.24 0.75 11.02
C LEU A 33 2.47 0.11 11.65
N THR A 34 2.38 -0.45 12.86
CA THR A 34 3.55 -0.94 13.63
C THR A 34 3.55 -2.44 13.87
N ASP A 35 2.38 -3.08 13.97
CA ASP A 35 2.31 -4.50 14.32
C ASP A 35 2.79 -5.41 13.18
N PRO A 36 3.39 -6.56 13.53
CA PRO A 36 3.62 -7.63 12.59
C PRO A 36 2.30 -8.34 12.25
N GLY A 37 2.24 -8.98 11.08
CA GLY A 37 1.04 -9.70 10.64
C GLY A 37 0.00 -8.81 9.97
N VAL A 38 0.34 -7.56 9.66
CA VAL A 38 -0.53 -6.63 8.93
C VAL A 38 -0.21 -6.68 7.45
N TYR A 39 -1.24 -6.80 6.62
CA TYR A 39 -1.10 -6.74 5.17
C TYR A 39 -0.99 -5.29 4.72
N GLY A 40 -0.01 -5.02 3.85
CA GLY A 40 0.16 -3.77 3.14
C GLY A 40 -0.05 -3.98 1.65
N THR A 41 -0.92 -3.20 1.05
CA THR A 41 -1.16 -3.19 -0.39
C THR A 41 -0.85 -1.82 -0.95
N PHE A 42 -0.07 -1.78 -2.01
CA PHE A 42 0.19 -0.59 -2.81
C PHE A 42 -0.56 -0.74 -4.12
N ALA A 43 -1.58 0.08 -4.33
CA ALA A 43 -2.38 0.10 -5.54
C ALA A 43 -2.12 1.40 -6.30
N ALA A 44 -1.50 1.30 -7.47
CA ALA A 44 -1.20 2.43 -8.34
C ALA A 44 -2.20 2.49 -9.49
N PHE A 45 -2.67 3.69 -9.77
CA PHE A 45 -3.72 3.95 -10.74
C PHE A 45 -3.35 5.06 -11.71
N GLN A 46 -3.76 4.88 -12.94
CA GLN A 46 -3.76 5.89 -13.98
C GLN A 46 -5.20 6.26 -14.31
N MET A 47 -5.47 7.55 -14.52
CA MET A 47 -6.76 8.02 -14.98
C MET A 47 -6.90 7.77 -16.48
N ASP A 48 -8.00 7.15 -16.89
CA ASP A 48 -8.32 6.94 -18.30
C ASP A 48 -8.56 8.28 -19.02
N HIS A 49 -8.26 8.33 -20.32
CA HIS A 49 -8.48 9.53 -21.13
C HIS A 49 -9.92 9.98 -21.15
N ASP A 50 -10.87 9.05 -21.20
CA ASP A 50 -12.31 9.33 -21.23
C ASP A 50 -12.81 10.13 -20.02
N TRP A 51 -12.05 10.11 -18.91
CA TRP A 51 -12.34 10.93 -17.75
C TRP A 51 -12.35 12.43 -18.06
N TRP A 52 -11.42 12.87 -18.89
CA TRP A 52 -11.24 14.29 -19.20
C TRP A 52 -12.29 14.83 -20.19
N ASP A 53 -13.01 13.93 -20.88
CA ASP A 53 -14.13 14.26 -21.75
C ASP A 53 -15.45 14.44 -20.97
N LEU A 54 -15.48 14.03 -19.69
CA LEU A 54 -16.65 14.22 -18.85
C LEU A 54 -16.89 15.71 -18.53
N PRO A 55 -18.15 16.15 -18.46
CA PRO A 55 -18.50 17.47 -17.93
C PRO A 55 -17.94 17.66 -16.50
N GLY A 56 -17.53 18.89 -16.16
CA GLY A 56 -16.92 19.19 -14.87
C GLY A 56 -17.82 18.85 -13.67
N ASP A 57 -19.12 19.07 -13.77
CA ASP A 57 -20.11 18.71 -12.75
C ASP A 57 -20.21 17.18 -12.56
N ALA A 58 -20.13 16.40 -13.63
CA ALA A 58 -20.08 14.93 -13.55
C ALA A 58 -18.82 14.44 -12.84
N ARG A 59 -17.65 15.06 -13.11
CA ARG A 59 -16.40 14.76 -12.41
C ARG A 59 -16.51 15.07 -10.91
N VAL A 60 -17.05 16.22 -10.54
CA VAL A 60 -17.26 16.60 -9.14
C VAL A 60 -18.15 15.59 -8.40
N ILE A 61 -19.26 15.16 -9.03
CA ILE A 61 -20.17 14.16 -8.46
C ILE A 61 -19.43 12.81 -8.26
N ALA A 62 -18.70 12.36 -9.26
CA ALA A 62 -17.97 11.09 -9.21
C ALA A 62 -16.87 11.10 -8.12
N VAL A 63 -16.12 12.18 -7.99
CA VAL A 63 -15.13 12.38 -6.93
C VAL A 63 -15.79 12.41 -5.56
N SER A 64 -16.94 13.08 -5.41
CA SER A 64 -17.67 13.11 -4.13
C SER A 64 -18.15 11.71 -3.71
N GLU A 65 -18.57 10.87 -4.66
CA GLU A 65 -18.93 9.46 -4.41
C GLU A 65 -17.72 8.66 -3.89
N ALA A 66 -16.57 8.80 -4.54
CA ALA A 66 -15.34 8.13 -4.12
C ALA A 66 -14.88 8.57 -2.72
N LYS A 67 -14.91 9.86 -2.41
CA LYS A 67 -14.58 10.40 -1.07
C LYS A 67 -15.45 9.78 0.02
N LYS A 68 -16.77 9.74 -0.18
CA LYS A 68 -17.70 9.11 0.78
C LYS A 68 -17.41 7.64 1.02
N LEU A 69 -17.07 6.90 -0.04
CA LEU A 69 -16.69 5.50 0.08
C LEU A 69 -15.41 5.33 0.91
N ILE A 70 -14.39 6.13 0.62
CA ILE A 70 -13.10 6.09 1.33
C ILE A 70 -13.30 6.39 2.82
N GLU A 71 -14.12 7.38 3.15
CA GLU A 71 -14.45 7.72 4.52
C GLU A 71 -15.12 6.53 5.28
N GLN A 72 -16.02 5.80 4.62
CA GLN A 72 -16.65 4.61 5.19
C GLN A 72 -15.63 3.52 5.56
N PHE A 73 -14.60 3.31 4.73
CA PHE A 73 -13.58 2.31 4.99
C PHE A 73 -12.48 2.78 5.94
N SER A 74 -12.31 4.07 6.18
CA SER A 74 -11.27 4.63 7.06
C SER A 74 -11.42 4.20 8.53
N SER A 75 -12.61 3.71 8.93
CA SER A 75 -12.86 3.12 10.25
C SER A 75 -12.28 1.71 10.41
N GLN A 76 -11.91 1.04 9.33
CA GLN A 76 -11.44 -0.36 9.31
C GLN A 76 -10.03 -0.50 8.73
N LEU A 77 -9.63 0.43 7.88
CA LEU A 77 -8.39 0.41 7.12
C LEU A 77 -7.55 1.66 7.41
N VAL A 78 -6.24 1.54 7.34
CA VAL A 78 -5.38 2.71 7.18
C VAL A 78 -5.14 2.91 5.70
N ILE A 79 -5.59 4.04 5.19
CA ILE A 79 -5.47 4.42 3.78
C ILE A 79 -4.58 5.65 3.71
N GLU A 80 -3.46 5.54 2.99
CA GLU A 80 -2.51 6.62 2.73
C GLU A 80 -2.36 6.79 1.24
N SER A 81 -2.05 8.00 0.79
CA SER A 81 -2.08 8.35 -0.63
C SER A 81 -0.89 9.18 -1.06
N TYR A 82 -0.55 9.04 -2.33
CA TYR A 82 0.63 9.62 -2.95
C TYR A 82 0.30 10.07 -4.35
N LEU A 83 0.65 11.32 -4.68
CA LEU A 83 0.52 11.85 -6.03
C LEU A 83 1.78 11.47 -6.82
N LEU A 84 1.60 10.73 -7.91
CA LEU A 84 2.67 10.28 -8.80
C LEU A 84 2.68 11.07 -10.12
N ARG A 85 1.55 11.67 -10.49
CA ARG A 85 1.40 12.44 -11.73
C ARG A 85 2.46 13.52 -11.86
N GLY A 86 3.17 13.51 -12.98
CA GLY A 86 4.31 14.39 -13.23
C GLY A 86 5.66 13.87 -12.72
N LEU A 87 5.67 12.77 -11.94
CA LEU A 87 6.90 12.08 -11.49
C LEU A 87 6.97 10.62 -11.99
N SER A 88 5.86 10.05 -12.43
CA SER A 88 5.79 8.69 -12.96
C SER A 88 5.11 8.69 -14.32
N ASP A 89 5.57 7.82 -15.22
CA ASP A 89 4.94 7.51 -16.50
C ASP A 89 3.95 6.32 -16.38
N HIS A 90 3.92 5.67 -15.22
CA HIS A 90 3.12 4.47 -14.98
C HIS A 90 1.80 4.73 -14.27
N ALA A 91 1.71 5.79 -13.45
CA ALA A 91 0.53 6.05 -12.64
C ALA A 91 0.38 7.54 -12.31
N ASP A 92 -0.87 7.95 -12.09
CA ASP A 92 -1.20 9.30 -11.62
C ASP A 92 -1.16 9.39 -10.09
N PHE A 93 -1.62 8.35 -9.41
CA PHE A 93 -1.56 8.27 -7.95
C PHE A 93 -1.46 6.83 -7.46
N MET A 94 -1.08 6.70 -6.20
CA MET A 94 -1.01 5.42 -5.50
C MET A 94 -1.73 5.54 -4.16
N ILE A 95 -2.39 4.46 -3.77
CA ILE A 95 -2.98 4.28 -2.44
C ILE A 95 -2.23 3.15 -1.74
N ARG A 96 -1.79 3.38 -0.50
CA ARG A 96 -1.26 2.34 0.38
C ARG A 96 -2.32 1.99 1.42
N VAL A 97 -2.74 0.74 1.45
CA VAL A 97 -3.77 0.24 2.35
C VAL A 97 -3.16 -0.75 3.34
N HIS A 98 -3.44 -0.56 4.64
CA HIS A 98 -3.11 -1.52 5.68
C HIS A 98 -4.38 -2.12 6.27
N ALA A 99 -4.36 -3.45 6.40
CA ALA A 99 -5.49 -4.23 6.93
C ALA A 99 -4.99 -5.46 7.70
N HIS A 100 -5.78 -5.96 8.64
CA HIS A 100 -5.53 -7.24 9.29
C HIS A 100 -5.86 -8.44 8.39
N ALA A 101 -6.76 -8.27 7.43
CA ALA A 101 -7.08 -9.27 6.42
C ALA A 101 -7.00 -8.66 5.01
N LEU A 102 -6.38 -9.39 4.07
CA LEU A 102 -6.26 -8.93 2.69
C LEU A 102 -7.63 -8.84 1.99
N SER A 103 -8.62 -9.62 2.43
CA SER A 103 -10.02 -9.52 1.99
C SER A 103 -10.64 -8.15 2.22
N ASP A 104 -10.29 -7.48 3.32
CA ASP A 104 -10.82 -6.14 3.63
C ASP A 104 -10.27 -5.10 2.65
N THR A 105 -8.99 -5.22 2.31
CA THR A 105 -8.37 -4.42 1.25
C THR A 105 -9.03 -4.70 -0.11
N GLN A 106 -9.27 -5.98 -0.42
CA GLN A 106 -9.95 -6.37 -1.66
C GLN A 106 -11.35 -5.78 -1.75
N GLN A 107 -12.11 -5.84 -0.67
CA GLN A 107 -13.45 -5.27 -0.60
C GLN A 107 -13.43 -3.76 -0.85
N PHE A 108 -12.51 -3.04 -0.20
CA PHE A 108 -12.33 -1.60 -0.41
C PHE A 108 -12.00 -1.28 -1.87
N LEU A 109 -10.96 -1.90 -2.44
CA LEU A 109 -10.52 -1.61 -3.79
C LEU A 109 -11.60 -2.00 -4.83
N THR A 110 -12.29 -3.11 -4.65
CA THR A 110 -13.41 -3.51 -5.53
C THR A 110 -14.55 -2.49 -5.45
N SER A 111 -14.87 -2.02 -4.25
CA SER A 111 -15.90 -0.98 -4.08
C SER A 111 -15.49 0.35 -4.69
N LEU A 112 -14.21 0.75 -4.55
CA LEU A 112 -13.67 1.97 -5.16
C LEU A 112 -13.75 1.91 -6.69
N LEU A 113 -13.32 0.80 -7.29
CA LEU A 113 -13.38 0.58 -8.73
C LEU A 113 -14.82 0.50 -9.26
N GLY A 114 -15.80 0.18 -8.42
CA GLY A 114 -17.23 0.19 -8.73
C GLY A 114 -17.86 1.58 -8.77
N THR A 115 -17.25 2.59 -8.16
CA THR A 115 -17.74 3.98 -8.16
C THR A 115 -17.67 4.59 -9.57
N ARG A 116 -18.37 5.71 -9.79
CA ARG A 116 -18.26 6.47 -11.05
C ARG A 116 -16.82 6.91 -11.32
N PHE A 117 -16.12 7.38 -10.31
CA PHE A 117 -14.70 7.72 -10.39
C PHE A 117 -13.83 6.49 -10.72
N GLY A 118 -14.04 5.40 -9.98
CA GLY A 118 -13.23 4.19 -10.09
C GLY A 118 -13.34 3.48 -11.43
N ARG A 119 -14.44 3.64 -12.17
CA ARG A 119 -14.62 3.07 -13.52
C ARG A 119 -13.69 3.68 -14.57
N HIS A 120 -13.15 4.86 -14.29
CA HIS A 120 -12.13 5.52 -15.12
C HIS A 120 -10.72 5.30 -14.60
N LEU A 121 -10.51 4.45 -13.59
CA LEU A 121 -9.20 4.10 -13.08
C LEU A 121 -8.68 2.84 -13.77
N VAL A 122 -7.50 2.94 -14.35
CA VAL A 122 -6.72 1.80 -14.82
C VAL A 122 -5.71 1.45 -13.73
N ALA A 123 -5.82 0.26 -13.14
CA ALA A 123 -4.82 -0.22 -12.21
C ALA A 123 -3.54 -0.58 -12.97
N THR A 124 -2.44 0.06 -12.65
CA THR A 124 -1.15 -0.14 -13.31
C THR A 124 -0.21 -1.02 -12.50
N SER A 125 -0.40 -1.09 -11.17
CA SER A 125 0.37 -1.95 -10.30
C SER A 125 -0.42 -2.27 -9.03
N TYR A 126 -0.37 -3.53 -8.62
CA TYR A 126 -0.72 -3.98 -7.28
C TYR A 126 0.50 -4.68 -6.68
N LEU A 127 0.92 -4.24 -5.48
CA LEU A 127 1.99 -4.87 -4.73
C LEU A 127 1.44 -5.25 -3.35
N HIS A 128 1.57 -6.52 -3.00
CA HIS A 128 1.03 -7.06 -1.75
C HIS A 128 2.12 -7.62 -0.87
N GLY A 129 2.09 -7.30 0.41
CA GLY A 129 3.04 -7.86 1.35
C GLY A 129 2.53 -7.84 2.79
N LEU A 130 3.25 -8.55 3.63
CA LEU A 130 2.94 -8.77 5.04
C LEU A 130 4.06 -8.20 5.91
N THR A 131 3.71 -7.43 6.94
CA THR A 131 4.68 -6.98 7.93
C THR A 131 5.10 -8.12 8.84
N LYS A 132 6.41 -8.25 9.10
CA LYS A 132 6.99 -9.25 10.01
C LYS A 132 8.00 -8.60 10.93
N LYS A 133 8.24 -9.22 12.10
CA LYS A 133 9.42 -8.88 12.90
C LYS A 133 10.67 -9.28 12.11
N ALA A 134 11.69 -8.42 12.14
CA ALA A 134 12.95 -8.70 11.47
C ALA A 134 13.69 -9.85 12.19
N ALA A 135 13.70 -11.04 11.59
CA ALA A 135 14.23 -12.27 12.19
C ALA A 135 15.75 -12.24 12.40
N TYR A 136 16.47 -11.41 11.66
CA TYR A 136 17.93 -11.26 11.76
C TYR A 136 18.39 -10.30 12.88
N VAL A 137 17.54 -9.36 13.28
CA VAL A 137 17.90 -8.34 14.30
C VAL A 137 18.35 -8.94 15.64
N PRO A 138 17.76 -10.04 16.17
CA PRO A 138 18.26 -10.65 17.40
C PRO A 138 19.73 -11.07 17.35
N GLY A 139 20.26 -11.45 16.18
CA GLY A 139 21.66 -11.79 15.97
C GLY A 139 22.61 -10.61 15.77
N PHE A 140 22.09 -9.37 15.75
CA PHE A 140 22.91 -8.18 15.54
C PHE A 140 23.66 -7.78 16.82
N PRO A 141 24.81 -7.06 16.69
CA PRO A 141 25.46 -6.39 17.82
C PRO A 141 24.51 -5.45 18.56
N ASP A 142 24.64 -5.34 19.88
CA ASP A 142 23.72 -4.56 20.70
C ASP A 142 23.69 -3.07 20.34
N GLN A 143 24.84 -2.51 19.94
CA GLN A 143 24.92 -1.13 19.45
C GLN A 143 24.04 -0.94 18.19
N MET A 144 24.11 -1.86 17.23
CA MET A 144 23.32 -1.80 16.01
C MET A 144 21.80 -1.96 16.29
N LYS A 145 21.43 -2.83 17.24
CA LYS A 145 20.05 -2.96 17.71
C LYS A 145 19.52 -1.64 18.28
N LYS A 146 20.34 -0.98 19.12
CA LYS A 146 19.99 0.31 19.71
C LYS A 146 19.79 1.38 18.66
N GLU A 147 20.67 1.46 17.68
CA GLU A 147 20.57 2.42 16.57
C GLU A 147 19.33 2.19 15.71
N LEU A 148 19.00 0.91 15.41
CA LEU A 148 17.78 0.56 14.67
C LEU A 148 16.47 0.87 15.42
N GLN A 149 16.50 0.87 16.76
CA GLN A 149 15.35 1.14 17.61
C GLN A 149 15.21 2.62 17.95
N SER A 150 16.23 3.45 17.68
CA SER A 150 16.17 4.88 17.93
C SER A 150 15.02 5.51 17.15
N PRO A 151 14.19 6.36 17.78
CA PRO A 151 13.14 7.06 17.08
C PRO A 151 13.74 7.87 15.94
N SER A 152 13.22 7.70 14.74
CA SER A 152 13.55 8.58 13.63
C SER A 152 12.76 9.87 13.80
N GLU A 153 13.43 10.99 14.03
CA GLU A 153 12.84 12.34 14.01
C GLU A 153 12.66 12.84 12.58
N VAL A 154 12.23 11.97 11.69
CA VAL A 154 11.97 12.38 10.30
C VAL A 154 10.82 13.38 10.32
N PRO A 155 11.04 14.63 9.89
CA PRO A 155 10.00 15.65 9.83
C PRO A 155 8.87 15.24 8.88
N ALA A 156 7.87 16.11 8.73
CA ALA A 156 6.79 15.90 7.76
C ALA A 156 7.39 15.53 6.38
N LYS A 157 6.85 14.50 5.76
CA LYS A 157 7.47 13.83 4.63
C LYS A 157 6.87 14.35 3.35
N SER A 158 7.73 14.81 2.43
CA SER A 158 7.29 15.27 1.12
C SER A 158 7.25 14.15 0.09
N TYR A 159 8.15 13.16 0.19
CA TYR A 159 8.31 12.13 -0.82
C TYR A 159 8.14 10.74 -0.25
N ALA A 160 7.50 9.88 -1.04
CA ALA A 160 7.42 8.45 -0.81
C ALA A 160 7.98 7.68 -2.00
N ILE A 161 8.76 6.64 -1.73
CA ILE A 161 9.37 5.78 -2.74
C ILE A 161 9.02 4.32 -2.42
N VAL A 162 8.51 3.58 -3.41
CA VAL A 162 8.23 2.15 -3.30
C VAL A 162 9.13 1.39 -4.27
N ILE A 163 9.88 0.43 -3.73
CA ILE A 163 10.79 -0.40 -4.51
C ILE A 163 10.49 -1.87 -4.22
N PRO A 164 9.86 -2.59 -5.15
CA PRO A 164 9.73 -4.04 -5.06
C PRO A 164 11.07 -4.72 -5.36
N ILE A 165 11.38 -5.79 -4.63
CA ILE A 165 12.66 -6.50 -4.72
C ILE A 165 12.37 -7.99 -4.93
N ARG A 166 13.06 -8.59 -5.91
CA ARG A 166 13.12 -10.03 -6.09
C ARG A 166 14.54 -10.52 -5.88
N LYS A 167 14.70 -11.48 -4.98
CA LYS A 167 15.96 -12.17 -4.72
C LYS A 167 16.21 -13.26 -5.76
N ASP A 168 17.48 -13.66 -5.90
CA ASP A 168 17.84 -14.86 -6.64
C ASP A 168 17.62 -16.14 -5.80
N ALA A 169 17.77 -17.30 -6.44
CA ALA A 169 17.63 -18.58 -5.76
C ALA A 169 18.74 -18.81 -4.71
N ASP A 170 19.94 -18.29 -4.97
CA ASP A 170 21.10 -18.46 -4.10
C ASP A 170 20.88 -17.78 -2.75
N TRP A 171 20.21 -16.64 -2.72
CA TRP A 171 19.81 -15.98 -1.47
C TRP A 171 19.02 -16.90 -0.54
N TRP A 172 18.08 -17.64 -1.09
CA TRP A 172 17.22 -18.52 -0.32
C TRP A 172 17.93 -19.81 0.11
N ALA A 173 18.97 -20.22 -0.63
CA ALA A 173 19.81 -21.36 -0.33
C ALA A 173 20.92 -21.07 0.70
N LEU A 174 21.19 -19.78 1.02
CA LEU A 174 22.17 -19.41 2.03
C LEU A 174 21.79 -19.98 3.41
N ASP A 175 22.82 -20.44 4.15
CA ASP A 175 22.65 -20.76 5.56
C ASP A 175 22.34 -19.51 6.39
N GLN A 176 21.87 -19.71 7.62
CA GLN A 176 21.42 -18.64 8.49
C GLN A 176 22.54 -17.67 8.87
N ASP A 177 23.75 -18.19 9.15
CA ASP A 177 24.88 -17.37 9.62
C ASP A 177 25.39 -16.48 8.50
N THR A 178 25.54 -17.02 7.29
CA THR A 178 25.91 -16.25 6.09
C THR A 178 24.89 -15.15 5.81
N ARG A 179 23.59 -15.47 5.87
CA ARG A 179 22.54 -14.47 5.66
C ARG A 179 22.55 -13.38 6.74
N LEU A 180 22.81 -13.77 8.00
CA LEU A 180 22.95 -12.81 9.09
C LEU A 180 24.10 -11.84 8.85
N ALA A 181 25.29 -12.36 8.44
CA ALA A 181 26.46 -11.54 8.15
C ALA A 181 26.19 -10.53 7.00
N LEU A 182 25.54 -10.97 5.93
CA LEU A 182 25.14 -10.11 4.81
C LEU A 182 24.14 -9.02 5.25
N MET A 183 23.18 -9.36 6.11
CA MET A 183 22.24 -8.39 6.65
C MET A 183 22.86 -7.43 7.66
N GLN A 184 23.93 -7.82 8.37
CA GLN A 184 24.70 -6.89 9.20
C GLN A 184 25.43 -5.87 8.33
N GLU A 185 26.11 -6.31 7.26
CA GLU A 185 26.78 -5.42 6.29
C GLU A 185 25.77 -4.42 5.67
N HIS A 186 24.63 -4.93 5.19
CA HIS A 186 23.55 -4.14 4.65
C HIS A 186 23.06 -3.06 5.65
N THR A 187 22.81 -3.49 6.88
CA THR A 187 22.28 -2.58 7.91
C THR A 187 23.32 -1.53 8.29
N GLN A 188 24.60 -1.91 8.41
CA GLN A 188 25.68 -0.97 8.70
C GLN A 188 25.78 0.13 7.63
N ALA A 189 25.61 -0.22 6.35
CA ALA A 189 25.60 0.75 5.26
C ALA A 189 24.37 1.69 5.30
N ALA A 190 23.24 1.21 5.84
CA ALA A 190 22.00 2.00 5.93
C ALA A 190 21.97 2.95 7.14
N LEU A 191 22.65 2.62 8.25
CA LEU A 191 22.55 3.34 9.53
C LEU A 191 22.72 4.87 9.42
N PRO A 192 23.69 5.42 8.65
CA PRO A 192 23.88 6.86 8.54
C PRO A 192 22.66 7.63 8.02
N TYR A 193 21.76 6.96 7.33
CA TYR A 193 20.61 7.59 6.67
C TYR A 193 19.28 7.43 7.43
N LEU A 194 19.25 6.62 8.51
CA LEU A 194 17.99 6.26 9.18
C LEU A 194 17.31 7.42 9.91
N ASN A 195 18.04 8.47 10.21
CA ASN A 195 17.51 9.70 10.81
C ASN A 195 16.81 10.63 9.82
N VAL A 196 17.05 10.44 8.50
CA VAL A 196 16.46 11.28 7.44
C VAL A 196 15.59 10.49 6.46
N VAL A 197 15.77 9.16 6.38
CA VAL A 197 14.99 8.27 5.51
C VAL A 197 14.22 7.26 6.38
N LYS A 198 12.92 7.46 6.47
CA LYS A 198 12.02 6.48 7.11
C LYS A 198 11.78 5.31 6.17
N ARG A 199 11.74 4.10 6.71
CA ARG A 199 11.57 2.89 5.91
C ARG A 199 10.56 1.93 6.52
N LYS A 200 9.95 1.11 5.66
CA LYS A 200 9.15 -0.04 6.05
C LYS A 200 9.36 -1.18 5.05
N LEU A 201 9.45 -2.40 5.57
CA LEU A 201 9.61 -3.61 4.77
C LEU A 201 8.34 -4.45 4.85
N TYR A 202 7.90 -4.95 3.69
CA TYR A 202 6.83 -5.94 3.57
C TYR A 202 7.39 -7.19 2.92
N HIS A 203 7.02 -8.36 3.45
CA HIS A 203 7.37 -9.66 2.92
C HIS A 203 6.27 -10.09 1.94
N SER A 204 6.66 -10.41 0.71
CA SER A 204 5.74 -10.62 -0.40
C SER A 204 5.83 -11.99 -1.05
N SER A 205 6.86 -12.79 -0.73
CA SER A 205 7.06 -14.12 -1.31
C SER A 205 5.79 -14.97 -1.23
N GLY A 206 5.29 -15.42 -2.38
CA GLY A 206 4.06 -16.20 -2.51
C GLY A 206 2.76 -15.38 -2.47
N LEU A 207 2.83 -14.08 -2.18
CA LEU A 207 1.71 -13.14 -2.25
C LEU A 207 1.81 -12.23 -3.49
N ASP A 208 3.01 -12.12 -4.05
CA ASP A 208 3.34 -11.27 -5.18
C ASP A 208 4.47 -11.92 -6.00
N ASP A 209 4.78 -11.36 -7.17
CA ASP A 209 5.94 -11.74 -7.98
C ASP A 209 7.28 -11.35 -7.36
N PHE A 210 7.25 -10.52 -6.33
CA PHE A 210 8.41 -10.05 -5.58
C PHE A 210 8.53 -10.75 -4.23
N ASP A 211 9.74 -10.74 -3.66
CA ASP A 211 10.00 -11.30 -2.34
C ASP A 211 9.79 -10.26 -1.24
N PHE A 212 10.08 -9.00 -1.56
CA PHE A 212 9.95 -7.88 -0.65
C PHE A 212 9.41 -6.64 -1.38
N ILE A 213 8.70 -5.81 -0.63
CA ILE A 213 8.35 -4.45 -1.02
C ILE A 213 8.97 -3.54 0.04
N THR A 214 9.87 -2.65 -0.40
CA THR A 214 10.45 -1.62 0.47
C THR A 214 9.74 -0.30 0.22
N TYR A 215 9.38 0.33 1.31
CA TYR A 215 8.74 1.64 1.33
C TYR A 215 9.62 2.62 2.08
N PHE A 216 9.84 3.78 1.49
CA PHE A 216 10.64 4.85 2.06
C PHE A 216 9.86 6.16 2.04
N GLU A 217 10.13 7.01 3.06
CA GLU A 217 9.67 8.39 3.09
C GLU A 217 10.83 9.30 3.49
N THR A 218 10.95 10.45 2.83
CA THR A 218 11.99 11.43 3.11
C THR A 218 11.61 12.84 2.64
N GLU A 219 12.23 13.86 3.25
CA GLU A 219 12.28 15.23 2.73
C GLU A 219 13.49 15.44 1.80
N LYS A 220 14.50 14.54 1.87
CA LYS A 220 15.80 14.69 1.24
C LYS A 220 16.05 13.57 0.24
N LEU A 221 15.68 13.78 -1.02
CA LEU A 221 15.91 12.79 -2.08
C LEU A 221 17.40 12.53 -2.35
N GLU A 222 18.27 13.50 -2.14
CA GLU A 222 19.72 13.32 -2.25
C GLU A 222 20.28 12.34 -1.21
N GLU A 223 19.75 12.37 0.02
CA GLU A 223 20.13 11.40 1.08
C GLU A 223 19.58 10.02 0.78
N PHE A 224 18.36 9.95 0.24
CA PHE A 224 17.79 8.69 -0.24
C PHE A 224 18.63 8.10 -1.38
N HIS A 225 19.03 8.92 -2.36
CA HIS A 225 19.94 8.49 -3.43
C HIS A 225 21.26 7.95 -2.87
N SER A 226 21.85 8.66 -1.91
CA SER A 226 23.09 8.25 -1.26
C SER A 226 22.92 6.92 -0.49
N LEU A 227 21.80 6.71 0.20
CA LEU A 227 21.43 5.44 0.81
C LEU A 227 21.41 4.30 -0.21
N ILE A 228 20.72 4.49 -1.35
CA ILE A 228 20.66 3.46 -2.39
C ILE A 228 22.06 3.15 -2.93
N ARG A 229 22.88 4.17 -3.20
CA ARG A 229 24.27 3.97 -3.65
C ARG A 229 25.13 3.22 -2.63
N ALA A 230 24.93 3.45 -1.33
CA ALA A 230 25.61 2.70 -0.29
C ALA A 230 25.16 1.23 -0.25
N LEU A 231 23.86 0.99 -0.43
CA LEU A 231 23.30 -0.36 -0.47
C LEU A 231 23.71 -1.15 -1.72
N GLU A 232 23.93 -0.49 -2.85
CA GLU A 232 24.43 -1.15 -4.07
C GLU A 232 25.87 -1.69 -3.93
N GLN A 233 26.63 -1.21 -2.95
CA GLN A 233 28.01 -1.63 -2.72
C GLN A 233 28.15 -2.83 -1.80
N VAL A 234 27.10 -3.21 -1.03
CA VAL A 234 27.15 -4.34 -0.12
C VAL A 234 26.96 -5.66 -0.85
N LYS A 235 27.49 -6.74 -0.27
CA LYS A 235 27.45 -8.07 -0.89
C LYS A 235 26.01 -8.60 -1.06
N GLU A 236 25.13 -8.28 -0.12
CA GLU A 236 23.71 -8.66 -0.15
C GLU A 236 23.03 -8.21 -1.44
N TYR A 237 23.40 -7.03 -1.98
CA TYR A 237 22.79 -6.48 -3.18
C TYR A 237 22.96 -7.36 -4.42
N ARG A 238 24.03 -8.15 -4.49
CA ARG A 238 24.28 -9.09 -5.60
C ARG A 238 23.20 -10.16 -5.73
N HIS A 239 22.47 -10.42 -4.65
CA HIS A 239 21.34 -11.34 -4.63
C HIS A 239 20.03 -10.71 -5.07
N ASN A 240 20.03 -9.45 -5.51
CA ASN A 240 18.84 -8.82 -6.07
C ASN A 240 18.74 -9.13 -7.58
N ARG A 241 17.92 -10.12 -7.93
CA ARG A 241 17.60 -10.43 -9.33
C ARG A 241 16.83 -9.27 -9.99
N ARG A 242 15.98 -8.58 -9.22
CA ARG A 242 15.25 -7.39 -9.62
C ARG A 242 15.16 -6.43 -8.45
N PHE A 243 15.43 -5.16 -8.74
CA PHE A 243 15.32 -4.06 -7.79
C PHE A 243 14.55 -2.93 -8.50
N GLY A 244 13.33 -2.63 -8.02
CA GLY A 244 12.39 -1.78 -8.75
C GLY A 244 11.63 -2.51 -9.86
N HIS A 245 11.13 -1.75 -10.83
CA HIS A 245 10.28 -2.19 -11.95
C HIS A 245 8.88 -2.67 -11.53
N PRO A 246 8.01 -1.69 -11.19
CA PRO A 246 8.30 -0.26 -11.17
C PRO A 246 8.96 0.21 -9.87
N THR A 247 9.77 1.25 -9.93
CA THR A 247 10.03 2.12 -8.79
C THR A 247 8.98 3.23 -8.82
N LEU A 248 8.18 3.34 -7.76
CA LEU A 248 7.12 4.35 -7.68
C LEU A 248 7.60 5.49 -6.79
N LEU A 249 7.75 6.67 -7.37
CA LEU A 249 8.10 7.92 -6.68
C LEU A 249 6.88 8.85 -6.72
N GLY A 250 6.48 9.35 -5.56
CA GLY A 250 5.39 10.30 -5.44
C GLY A 250 5.57 11.28 -4.29
N THR A 251 4.73 12.29 -4.25
CA THR A 251 4.61 13.19 -3.10
C THR A 251 3.50 12.71 -2.17
N VAL A 252 3.77 12.72 -0.86
CA VAL A 252 2.76 12.40 0.16
C VAL A 252 1.70 13.51 0.17
N ARG A 253 0.46 13.15 -0.07
CA ARG A 253 -0.66 14.09 -0.07
C ARG A 253 -1.91 13.45 0.51
N PRO A 254 -2.77 14.22 1.18
CA PRO A 254 -4.10 13.76 1.54
C PRO A 254 -4.86 13.27 0.29
N LEU A 255 -5.61 12.19 0.43
CA LEU A 255 -6.34 11.60 -0.69
C LEU A 255 -7.39 12.58 -1.25
N ASP A 256 -7.99 13.37 -0.39
CA ASP A 256 -8.92 14.42 -0.80
C ASP A 256 -8.31 15.45 -1.76
N ASP A 257 -7.07 15.88 -1.47
CA ASP A 257 -6.33 16.82 -2.32
C ASP A 257 -6.04 16.19 -3.70
N ILE A 258 -5.69 14.89 -3.72
CA ILE A 258 -5.44 14.15 -4.96
C ILE A 258 -6.74 14.05 -5.77
N LEU A 259 -7.85 13.64 -5.14
CA LEU A 259 -9.13 13.50 -5.80
C LEU A 259 -9.66 14.83 -6.36
N GLU A 260 -9.40 15.95 -5.67
CA GLU A 260 -9.77 17.28 -6.15
C GLU A 260 -9.03 17.71 -7.42
N LEU A 261 -7.80 17.22 -7.64
CA LEU A 261 -7.10 17.46 -8.90
C LEU A 261 -7.84 16.84 -10.10
N PHE A 262 -8.51 15.72 -9.88
CA PHE A 262 -9.30 15.04 -10.92
C PHE A 262 -10.72 15.63 -11.07
N ALA A 263 -11.22 16.38 -10.10
CA ALA A 263 -12.51 17.05 -10.21
C ALA A 263 -12.49 18.31 -11.10
N ARG A 264 -11.30 18.91 -11.31
CA ARG A 264 -11.10 20.18 -12.05
C ARG A 264 -11.21 20.04 -13.55
#